data_56373bab7a45d215dc3a24a3957fbd0b
#
_entry.id   56373bab7a45d215dc3a24a3957fbd0b
#
_cell.length_a   1.000
_cell.length_b   1.000
_cell.length_c   1.000
_cell.angle_alpha   90.00
_cell.angle_beta   90.00
_cell.angle_gamma   90.00
#
_symmetry.space_group_name_H-M   'P 1'
#
loop_
_entity.id
_entity.type
_entity.pdbx_description
1 polymer ?
#
loop_
_entity_poly.entity_id
_entity_poly.type
_entity_poly.pdbx_seq_one_letter_code
_entity_poly.pdbx_strand_id
1 'polypeptide(L)'
;MDIWTSLGAFAFFESERLSFRPLIFLDRFDLHEIVSNPENLQFFFPATKTQYETDCLLIHYFMKEPLGVWAIVDRESNKLIGIVRFEKIDVQKRTAEIGYFLNASYWGRGLMTETVTCLSDLA
;
A
#
# COMPACT_ATOMS: atom_id res chain seq x y z
N MET A 1 -1.79 21.35 10.96
CA MET A 1 -0.73 20.57 10.28
C MET A 1 -1.14 20.38 8.83
N ASP A 2 -0.27 20.69 7.89
CA ASP A 2 -0.58 20.46 6.48
C ASP A 2 -0.59 18.97 6.14
N ILE A 3 -1.14 18.62 4.98
CA ILE A 3 -1.31 17.22 4.58
C ILE A 3 0.03 16.47 4.50
N TRP A 4 1.07 17.12 3.96
CA TRP A 4 2.36 16.47 3.80
C TRP A 4 3.04 16.19 5.14
N THR A 5 2.95 17.13 6.07
CA THR A 5 3.48 16.94 7.43
C THR A 5 2.71 15.84 8.15
N SER A 6 1.39 15.78 7.99
CA SER A 6 0.56 14.71 8.56
C SER A 6 0.95 13.34 8.00
N LEU A 7 1.17 13.24 6.68
CA LEU A 7 1.57 11.98 6.06
C LEU A 7 2.94 11.52 6.57
N GLY A 8 3.86 12.45 6.79
CA GLY A 8 5.16 12.13 7.38
C GLY A 8 5.05 11.69 8.84
N ALA A 9 4.22 12.39 9.62
CA ALA A 9 4.01 12.06 11.04
C ALA A 9 3.36 10.69 11.22
N PHE A 10 2.48 10.28 10.30
CA PHE A 10 1.77 9.01 10.35
C PHE A 10 2.26 8.02 9.30
N ALA A 11 3.58 8.06 8.98
CA ALA A 11 4.18 7.11 8.07
C ALA A 11 4.14 5.67 8.60
N PHE A 12 4.08 5.51 9.92
CA PHE A 12 3.99 4.21 10.59
C PHE A 12 2.77 4.21 11.51
N PHE A 13 1.85 3.29 11.29
CA PHE A 13 0.71 3.12 12.20
C PHE A 13 0.19 1.68 12.12
N GLU A 14 -0.71 1.34 13.02
CA GLU A 14 -1.24 -0.01 13.13
C GLU A 14 -2.75 0.01 13.29
N SER A 15 -3.40 -1.03 12.80
CA SER A 15 -4.77 -1.39 13.15
C SER A 15 -4.75 -2.70 13.94
N GLU A 16 -5.91 -3.29 14.19
CA GLU A 16 -5.98 -4.52 15.00
C GLU A 16 -5.17 -5.66 14.39
N ARG A 17 -5.28 -5.87 13.07
CA ARG A 17 -4.65 -7.01 12.38
C ARG A 17 -3.50 -6.62 11.48
N LEU A 18 -3.32 -5.33 11.21
CA LEU A 18 -2.41 -4.84 10.18
C LEU A 18 -1.42 -3.82 10.73
N SER A 19 -0.24 -3.79 10.13
CA SER A 19 0.73 -2.71 10.27
C SER A 19 0.87 -1.99 8.95
N PHE A 20 1.08 -0.69 9.01
CA PHE A 20 1.26 0.16 7.84
C PHE A 20 2.58 0.90 7.98
N ARG A 21 3.41 0.82 6.96
CA ARG A 21 4.73 1.45 6.96
C ARG A 21 5.17 1.78 5.53
N PRO A 22 6.17 2.66 5.36
CA PRO A 22 6.76 2.84 4.04
C PRO A 22 7.36 1.52 3.53
N LEU A 23 7.39 1.37 2.20
CA LEU A 23 8.01 0.20 1.59
C LEU A 23 9.53 0.30 1.69
N ILE A 24 10.18 -0.85 1.78
CA ILE A 24 11.63 -1.00 1.75
C ILE A 24 12.00 -1.99 0.65
N PHE A 25 13.26 -2.02 0.24
CA PHE A 25 13.69 -2.88 -0.85
C PHE A 25 13.52 -4.37 -0.56
N LEU A 26 13.62 -4.76 0.70
CA LEU A 26 13.40 -6.15 1.11
C LEU A 26 11.97 -6.62 0.86
N ASP A 27 11.01 -5.71 0.68
CA ASP A 27 9.64 -6.04 0.34
C ASP A 27 9.50 -6.66 -1.07
N ARG A 28 10.56 -6.69 -1.84
CA ARG A 28 10.58 -7.13 -3.23
C ARG A 28 10.02 -8.54 -3.45
N PHE A 29 10.23 -9.43 -2.51
CA PHE A 29 9.79 -10.82 -2.65
C PHE A 29 8.29 -10.96 -2.42
N ASP A 30 7.78 -10.39 -1.34
CA ASP A 30 6.34 -10.41 -1.05
C ASP A 30 5.56 -9.62 -2.11
N LEU A 31 6.12 -8.50 -2.56
CA LEU A 31 5.51 -7.72 -3.63
C LEU A 31 5.44 -8.51 -4.94
N HIS A 32 6.51 -9.23 -5.29
CA HIS A 32 6.53 -10.04 -6.51
C HIS A 32 5.43 -11.11 -6.51
N GLU A 33 5.20 -11.76 -5.38
CA GLU A 33 4.10 -12.72 -5.24
C GLU A 33 2.76 -12.11 -5.63
N ILE A 34 2.55 -10.84 -5.29
CA ILE A 34 1.30 -10.14 -5.58
C ILE A 34 1.25 -9.66 -7.03
N VAL A 35 2.25 -8.91 -7.46
CA VAL A 35 2.19 -8.19 -8.75
C VAL A 35 2.54 -9.05 -9.95
N SER A 36 3.10 -10.23 -9.75
CA SER A 36 3.31 -11.21 -10.83
C SER A 36 2.05 -12.00 -11.13
N ASN A 37 1.02 -11.91 -10.30
CA ASN A 37 -0.25 -12.60 -10.49
C ASN A 37 -1.32 -11.59 -10.96
N PRO A 38 -1.80 -11.71 -12.23
CA PRO A 38 -2.81 -10.77 -12.76
C PRO A 38 -4.09 -10.72 -11.94
N GLU A 39 -4.46 -11.80 -11.26
CA GLU A 39 -5.65 -11.85 -10.42
C GLU A 39 -5.62 -10.80 -9.32
N ASN A 40 -4.45 -10.56 -8.71
CA ASN A 40 -4.30 -9.59 -7.62
C ASN A 40 -4.42 -8.15 -8.10
N LEU A 41 -4.10 -7.90 -9.35
CA LEU A 41 -4.03 -6.54 -9.91
C LEU A 41 -5.32 -6.07 -10.53
N GLN A 42 -6.18 -7.02 -10.91
CA GLN A 42 -7.39 -6.75 -11.65
C GLN A 42 -7.08 -5.93 -12.91
N PHE A 43 -7.34 -4.63 -12.93
CA PHE A 43 -7.09 -3.80 -14.11
C PHE A 43 -6.15 -2.62 -13.84
N PHE A 44 -5.42 -2.64 -12.73
CA PHE A 44 -4.57 -1.49 -12.36
C PHE A 44 -3.36 -1.34 -13.27
N PHE A 45 -2.64 -2.43 -13.53
CA PHE A 45 -1.47 -2.41 -14.42
C PHE A 45 -1.13 -3.85 -14.81
N PRO A 46 -0.33 -4.04 -15.88
CA PRO A 46 0.08 -5.38 -16.30
C PRO A 46 0.91 -6.09 -15.23
N ALA A 47 0.69 -7.38 -15.07
CA ALA A 47 1.47 -8.18 -14.13
C ALA A 47 2.96 -8.19 -14.55
N THR A 48 3.84 -8.16 -13.57
CA THR A 48 5.27 -8.29 -13.81
C THR A 48 5.62 -9.74 -14.16
N LYS A 49 6.64 -9.93 -15.00
CA LYS A 49 7.08 -11.26 -15.44
C LYS A 49 8.35 -11.70 -14.74
N THR A 50 9.18 -10.76 -14.31
CA THR A 50 10.46 -11.05 -13.68
C THR A 50 10.58 -10.33 -12.35
N GLN A 51 11.47 -10.83 -11.49
CA GLN A 51 11.78 -10.14 -10.24
C GLN A 51 12.33 -8.74 -10.50
N TYR A 52 13.13 -8.57 -11.57
CA TYR A 52 13.67 -7.25 -11.91
C TYR A 52 12.57 -6.24 -12.25
N GLU A 53 11.54 -6.65 -13.00
CA GLU A 53 10.40 -5.78 -13.27
C GLU A 53 9.69 -5.37 -11.99
N THR A 54 9.54 -6.30 -11.05
CA THR A 54 8.96 -5.99 -9.73
C THR A 54 9.83 -5.03 -8.94
N ASP A 55 11.16 -5.21 -8.98
CA ASP A 55 12.08 -4.30 -8.29
C ASP A 55 11.97 -2.88 -8.83
N CYS A 56 11.86 -2.73 -10.15
CA CYS A 56 11.66 -1.43 -10.78
C CYS A 56 10.33 -0.80 -10.37
N LEU A 57 9.27 -1.58 -10.34
CA LEU A 57 7.96 -1.13 -9.88
C LEU A 57 8.03 -0.65 -8.43
N LEU A 58 8.67 -1.43 -7.57
CA LEU A 58 8.82 -1.09 -6.15
C LEU A 58 9.52 0.26 -5.96
N ILE A 59 10.63 0.46 -6.65
CA ILE A 59 11.43 1.68 -6.48
C ILE A 59 10.72 2.88 -7.09
N HIS A 60 10.30 2.78 -8.35
CA HIS A 60 9.81 3.94 -9.10
C HIS A 60 8.39 4.37 -8.73
N TYR A 61 7.54 3.43 -8.33
CA TYR A 61 6.14 3.74 -8.03
C TYR A 61 5.84 3.82 -6.54
N PHE A 62 6.63 3.15 -5.68
CA PHE A 62 6.27 3.04 -4.27
C PHE A 62 7.33 3.56 -3.30
N MET A 63 8.61 3.55 -3.67
CA MET A 63 9.67 4.01 -2.77
C MET A 63 10.18 5.41 -3.08
N LYS A 64 10.15 5.81 -4.35
CA LYS A 64 10.75 7.07 -4.81
C LYS A 64 10.07 8.30 -4.20
N GLU A 65 8.76 8.25 -4.04
CA GLU A 65 7.97 9.29 -3.37
C GLU A 65 7.14 8.62 -2.28
N PRO A 66 7.71 8.45 -1.08
CA PRO A 66 7.12 7.54 -0.09
C PRO A 66 5.96 8.09 0.71
N LEU A 67 5.78 9.42 0.78
CA LEU A 67 4.70 9.98 1.59
C LEU A 67 3.34 9.65 0.97
N GLY A 68 2.45 9.10 1.78
CA GLY A 68 1.11 8.71 1.34
C GLY A 68 1.07 7.35 0.66
N VAL A 69 2.13 6.56 0.77
CA VAL A 69 2.20 5.19 0.25
C VAL A 69 2.60 4.25 1.39
N TRP A 70 1.80 3.21 1.63
CA TRP A 70 2.05 2.27 2.72
C TRP A 70 2.02 0.83 2.25
N ALA A 71 2.97 0.04 2.76
CA ALA A 71 2.88 -1.41 2.75
C ALA A 71 1.79 -1.82 3.75
N ILE A 72 0.92 -2.72 3.33
CA ILE A 72 -0.05 -3.35 4.23
C ILE A 72 0.58 -4.67 4.70
N VAL A 73 0.85 -4.77 5.98
CA VAL A 73 1.56 -5.92 6.57
C VAL A 73 0.63 -6.65 7.53
N ASP A 74 0.54 -7.96 7.37
CA ASP A 74 -0.18 -8.83 8.30
C ASP A 74 0.64 -8.92 9.60
N ARG A 75 0.07 -8.45 10.71
CA ARG A 75 0.78 -8.42 11.99
C ARG A 75 1.13 -9.81 12.51
N GLU A 76 0.31 -10.80 12.22
CA GLU A 76 0.53 -12.17 12.70
C GLU A 76 1.76 -12.80 12.02
N SER A 77 1.89 -12.68 10.70
CA SER A 77 2.96 -13.31 9.93
C SER A 77 4.11 -12.36 9.59
N ASN A 78 3.91 -11.05 9.78
CA ASN A 78 4.84 -10.01 9.36
C ASN A 78 5.09 -10.01 7.84
N LYS A 79 4.12 -10.48 7.07
CA LYS A 79 4.20 -10.56 5.61
C LYS A 79 3.53 -9.34 4.99
N LEU A 80 4.17 -8.75 3.98
CA LEU A 80 3.52 -7.72 3.18
C LEU A 80 2.44 -8.40 2.32
N ILE A 81 1.20 -7.95 2.45
CA ILE A 81 0.04 -8.54 1.77
C ILE A 81 -0.62 -7.60 0.79
N GLY A 82 -0.21 -6.36 0.73
CA GLY A 82 -0.77 -5.38 -0.19
C GLY A 82 -0.10 -4.02 -0.07
N ILE A 83 -0.61 -3.09 -0.87
CA ILE A 83 -0.18 -1.69 -0.85
C ILE A 83 -1.41 -0.82 -0.91
N VAL A 84 -1.39 0.28 -0.16
CA VAL A 84 -2.42 1.33 -0.20
C VAL A 84 -1.73 2.68 -0.35
N ARG A 85 -2.33 3.57 -1.14
CA ARG A 85 -1.78 4.91 -1.36
C ARG A 85 -2.87 5.93 -1.59
N PHE A 86 -2.57 7.18 -1.27
CA PHE A 86 -3.36 8.31 -1.76
C PHE A 86 -2.90 8.63 -3.18
N GLU A 87 -3.81 8.60 -4.13
CA GLU A 87 -3.47 8.83 -5.54
C GLU A 87 -3.65 10.28 -5.98
N LYS A 88 -4.73 10.90 -5.55
CA LYS A 88 -5.05 12.28 -5.91
C LYS A 88 -5.35 13.05 -4.65
N ILE A 89 -4.43 13.93 -4.27
CA ILE A 89 -4.60 14.77 -3.09
C ILE A 89 -4.95 16.17 -3.57
N ASP A 90 -6.15 16.63 -3.21
CA ASP A 90 -6.58 18.01 -3.46
C ASP A 90 -6.63 18.75 -2.13
N VAL A 91 -5.62 19.56 -1.88
CA VAL A 91 -5.48 20.28 -0.60
C VAL A 91 -6.61 21.27 -0.40
N GLN A 92 -7.06 21.92 -1.47
CA GLN A 92 -8.12 22.92 -1.38
C GLN A 92 -9.48 22.30 -1.02
N LYS A 93 -9.79 21.17 -1.63
CA LYS A 93 -11.04 20.46 -1.37
C LYS A 93 -10.95 19.51 -0.18
N ARG A 94 -9.78 19.30 0.39
CA ARG A 94 -9.50 18.35 1.47
C ARG A 94 -9.95 16.93 1.12
N THR A 95 -9.73 16.52 -0.14
CA THR A 95 -10.10 15.20 -0.62
C THR A 95 -8.87 14.45 -1.10
N ALA A 96 -8.93 13.14 -1.01
CA ALA A 96 -7.90 12.26 -1.55
C ALA A 96 -8.57 10.99 -2.06
N GLU A 97 -8.08 10.48 -3.20
CA GLU A 97 -8.50 9.18 -3.69
C GLU A 97 -7.53 8.13 -3.16
N ILE A 98 -8.07 6.97 -2.80
CA ILE A 98 -7.29 5.85 -2.28
C ILE A 98 -7.22 4.78 -3.36
N GLY A 99 -5.99 4.42 -3.74
CA GLY A 99 -5.74 3.27 -4.59
C GLY A 99 -5.13 2.16 -3.76
N TYR A 100 -5.49 0.92 -4.06
CA TYR A 100 -4.95 -0.22 -3.31
C TYR A 100 -5.01 -1.50 -4.12
N PHE A 101 -4.16 -2.45 -3.74
CA PHE A 101 -4.32 -3.85 -4.13
C PHE A 101 -3.89 -4.75 -2.98
N LEU A 102 -4.41 -5.96 -2.98
CA LEU A 102 -4.21 -6.92 -1.91
C LEU A 102 -3.99 -8.31 -2.50
N ASN A 103 -3.09 -9.09 -1.89
CA ASN A 103 -2.90 -10.49 -2.24
C ASN A 103 -4.25 -11.24 -2.13
N ALA A 104 -4.65 -11.93 -3.19
CA ALA A 104 -5.94 -12.61 -3.27
C ALA A 104 -6.16 -13.62 -2.13
N SER A 105 -5.08 -14.19 -1.60
CA SER A 105 -5.15 -15.10 -0.45
C SER A 105 -5.71 -14.43 0.81
N TYR A 106 -5.75 -13.11 0.85
CA TYR A 106 -6.23 -12.32 1.98
C TYR A 106 -7.57 -11.64 1.70
N TRP A 107 -8.17 -11.86 0.54
CA TRP A 107 -9.49 -11.29 0.21
C TRP A 107 -10.58 -11.92 1.07
N GLY A 108 -11.68 -11.19 1.25
CA GLY A 108 -12.85 -11.69 1.96
C GLY A 108 -12.72 -11.75 3.48
N ARG A 109 -11.70 -11.10 4.05
CA ARG A 109 -11.46 -11.10 5.49
C ARG A 109 -11.73 -9.74 6.15
N GLY A 110 -12.23 -8.77 5.40
CA GLY A 110 -12.50 -7.42 5.90
C GLY A 110 -11.25 -6.55 6.06
N LEU A 111 -10.10 -6.96 5.52
CA LEU A 111 -8.83 -6.24 5.71
C LEU A 111 -8.82 -4.89 5.01
N MET A 112 -9.42 -4.77 3.83
CA MET A 112 -9.50 -3.47 3.16
C MET A 112 -10.45 -2.51 3.85
N THR A 113 -11.54 -3.00 4.42
CA THR A 113 -12.43 -2.18 5.25
C THR A 113 -11.66 -1.65 6.47
N GLU A 114 -10.88 -2.49 7.11
CA GLU A 114 -10.02 -2.12 8.24
C GLU A 114 -8.99 -1.05 7.82
N THR A 115 -8.37 -1.23 6.65
CA THR A 115 -7.39 -0.29 6.11
C THR A 115 -8.03 1.07 5.83
N VAL A 116 -9.14 1.11 5.12
CA VAL A 116 -9.83 2.35 4.77
C VAL A 116 -10.30 3.09 6.02
N THR A 117 -10.86 2.37 6.99
CA THR A 117 -11.29 2.94 8.26
C THR A 117 -10.11 3.59 8.99
N CYS A 118 -8.98 2.89 9.05
CA CYS A 118 -7.79 3.38 9.73
C CYS A 118 -7.24 4.64 9.04
N LEU A 119 -7.19 4.65 7.71
CA LEU A 119 -6.75 5.83 6.95
C LEU A 119 -7.69 7.02 7.10
N SER A 120 -8.99 6.79 7.19
CA SER A 120 -9.98 7.85 7.40
C SER A 120 -9.77 8.55 8.74
N ASP A 121 -9.32 7.82 9.76
CA ASP A 121 -9.04 8.39 11.08
C ASP A 121 -7.80 9.28 11.08
N LEU A 122 -6.90 9.13 10.09
CA LEU A 122 -5.73 9.99 9.94
C LEU A 122 -6.08 11.34 9.29
N ALA A 123 -7.16 11.38 8.57
CA ALA A 123 -7.60 12.59 7.89
C ALA A 123 -8.38 13.48 8.84
#